data_96d189d6a0c239ed97334d6eba527b1c
#
_entry.id   96d189d6a0c239ed97334d6eba527b1c
#
_cell.length_a   1.000
_cell.length_b   1.000
_cell.length_c   1.000
_cell.angle_alpha   90.00
_cell.angle_beta   90.00
_cell.angle_gamma   90.00
#
_symmetry.space_group_name_H-M   'P 1'
#
loop_
_entity.id
_entity.type
_entity.pdbx_description
1 polymer ?
#
loop_
_entity_poly.entity_id
_entity_poly.type
_entity_poly.pdbx_seq_one_letter_code
_entity_poly.pdbx_strand_id
1 'polypeptide(L)'
;MPYLKEYEDEYVSQGRRVQSVWDDILPSKTGSELVDYATQKPEALLERIIEASSAEGMTVADFFGGSGVTAAVAQRLHRRFIHCDVNSNSIQTTRDRLVAEGACFDVLEVKDGVSLFRNPVQTMDKLRSRLIQGLNESASLDPRFWAGSITDSQKGMMPVYLPDLLDSSKRVLDNNEMYAIIHEALPDLGSDVHRVIVYYVDIDDMAGLQQFIHDENTQTNITIELRDLKQVLDEVVMED
;
A
#
# COMPACT_ATOMS: atom_id res chain seq x y z
N MET A 1 -48.24 -9.26 -35.10
CA MET A 1 -47.51 -8.00 -34.95
C MET A 1 -46.67 -7.81 -36.18
N PRO A 2 -46.74 -6.67 -36.89
CA PRO A 2 -45.89 -6.45 -38.04
C PRO A 2 -44.44 -6.32 -37.55
N TYR A 3 -43.54 -7.13 -38.07
CA TYR A 3 -42.11 -6.95 -37.90
C TYR A 3 -41.72 -5.60 -38.52
N LEU A 4 -41.29 -4.66 -37.72
CA LEU A 4 -40.60 -3.47 -38.25
C LEU A 4 -39.34 -3.97 -38.95
N LYS A 5 -39.29 -3.84 -40.27
CA LYS A 5 -38.06 -3.95 -41.05
C LYS A 5 -37.22 -2.73 -40.67
N GLU A 6 -36.26 -2.94 -39.80
CA GLU A 6 -35.23 -1.96 -39.54
C GLU A 6 -34.25 -2.00 -40.72
N TYR A 7 -34.01 -0.88 -41.35
CA TYR A 7 -33.13 -0.80 -42.51
C TYR A 7 -31.69 -0.72 -42.03
N GLU A 8 -30.85 -1.61 -42.52
CA GLU A 8 -29.42 -1.69 -42.19
C GLU A 8 -28.69 -0.35 -42.35
N ASP A 9 -29.11 0.43 -43.35
CA ASP A 9 -28.56 1.76 -43.66
C ASP A 9 -28.81 2.81 -42.54
N GLU A 10 -29.90 2.71 -41.80
CA GLU A 10 -30.18 3.61 -40.66
C GLU A 10 -29.29 3.27 -39.48
N TYR A 11 -28.93 2.04 -39.24
CA TYR A 11 -28.03 1.62 -38.17
C TYR A 11 -26.59 2.00 -38.46
N VAL A 12 -26.14 1.93 -39.72
CA VAL A 12 -24.78 2.30 -40.11
C VAL A 12 -24.55 3.79 -39.92
N SER A 13 -25.60 4.63 -40.11
CA SER A 13 -25.46 6.11 -39.96
C SER A 13 -25.60 6.63 -38.52
N GLN A 14 -26.33 5.93 -37.64
CA GLN A 14 -26.64 6.39 -36.28
C GLN A 14 -25.91 5.61 -35.20
N GLY A 15 -25.23 4.52 -35.55
CA GLY A 15 -24.66 3.57 -34.61
C GLY A 15 -25.71 2.70 -33.92
N ARG A 16 -25.33 1.50 -33.52
CA ARG A 16 -26.20 0.59 -32.78
C ARG A 16 -26.10 0.84 -31.28
N ARG A 17 -27.24 0.94 -30.61
CA ARG A 17 -27.27 1.02 -29.14
C ARG A 17 -26.66 -0.25 -28.56
N VAL A 18 -25.82 -0.08 -27.53
CA VAL A 18 -25.25 -1.19 -26.77
C VAL A 18 -26.38 -1.95 -26.10
N GLN A 19 -26.46 -3.26 -26.34
CA GLN A 19 -27.48 -4.13 -25.74
C GLN A 19 -27.13 -4.43 -24.28
N SER A 20 -28.13 -4.77 -23.48
CA SER A 20 -27.94 -5.14 -22.07
C SER A 20 -27.38 -6.57 -21.90
N VAL A 21 -27.46 -7.41 -22.93
CA VAL A 21 -26.91 -8.77 -22.95
C VAL A 21 -25.95 -8.88 -24.13
N TRP A 22 -24.73 -9.36 -23.87
CA TRP A 22 -23.64 -9.49 -24.83
C TRP A 22 -23.29 -10.99 -24.97
N ASP A 23 -23.96 -11.68 -25.85
CA ASP A 23 -23.77 -13.11 -26.13
C ASP A 23 -22.81 -13.38 -27.31
N ASP A 24 -22.34 -12.33 -27.96
CA ASP A 24 -21.39 -12.34 -29.06
C ASP A 24 -19.92 -12.30 -28.62
N ILE A 25 -19.64 -12.01 -27.33
CA ILE A 25 -18.29 -12.00 -26.77
C ILE A 25 -18.03 -13.32 -26.04
N LEU A 26 -17.21 -14.15 -26.67
CA LEU A 26 -16.81 -15.43 -26.08
C LEU A 26 -15.61 -15.29 -25.17
N PRO A 27 -15.50 -16.09 -24.09
CA PRO A 27 -14.29 -16.13 -23.27
C PRO A 27 -13.09 -16.54 -24.12
N SER A 28 -11.98 -15.81 -24.02
CA SER A 28 -10.72 -16.19 -24.67
C SER A 28 -10.21 -17.50 -24.09
N LYS A 29 -10.19 -18.54 -24.93
CA LYS A 29 -9.66 -19.85 -24.55
C LYS A 29 -8.31 -20.15 -25.18
N THR A 30 -7.95 -19.43 -26.22
CA THR A 30 -6.72 -19.60 -27.00
C THR A 30 -6.36 -18.28 -27.67
N GLY A 31 -5.09 -18.01 -27.86
CA GLY A 31 -4.61 -16.87 -28.64
C GLY A 31 -3.52 -16.05 -27.96
N SER A 32 -2.99 -15.08 -28.70
CA SER A 32 -1.91 -14.18 -28.25
C SER A 32 -2.31 -13.21 -27.14
N GLU A 33 -3.62 -13.05 -26.88
CA GLU A 33 -4.12 -12.20 -25.80
C GLU A 33 -4.03 -12.87 -24.42
N LEU A 34 -3.87 -14.21 -24.37
CA LEU A 34 -3.78 -14.94 -23.12
C LEU A 34 -2.42 -14.73 -22.48
N VAL A 35 -2.44 -14.22 -21.26
CA VAL A 35 -1.33 -14.30 -20.31
C VAL A 35 -1.69 -15.35 -19.25
N ASP A 36 -0.72 -15.90 -18.58
CA ASP A 36 -0.95 -16.94 -17.55
C ASP A 36 -1.60 -16.33 -16.29
N TYR A 37 -2.86 -15.88 -16.46
CA TYR A 37 -3.66 -15.26 -15.40
C TYR A 37 -5.09 -15.83 -15.42
N ALA A 38 -5.43 -16.64 -14.40
CA ALA A 38 -6.61 -17.50 -14.37
C ALA A 38 -7.96 -16.79 -14.56
N THR A 39 -8.06 -15.50 -14.21
CA THR A 39 -9.30 -14.72 -14.24
C THR A 39 -9.32 -13.65 -15.33
N GLN A 40 -8.46 -13.78 -16.35
CA GLN A 40 -8.41 -12.82 -17.46
C GLN A 40 -9.75 -12.73 -18.18
N LYS A 41 -10.20 -11.51 -18.46
CA LYS A 41 -11.37 -11.21 -19.28
C LYS A 41 -10.97 -11.07 -20.74
N PRO A 42 -11.88 -11.38 -21.71
CA PRO A 42 -11.62 -11.15 -23.12
C PRO A 42 -11.36 -9.68 -23.41
N GLU A 43 -10.40 -9.38 -24.28
CA GLU A 43 -10.11 -8.00 -24.69
C GLU A 43 -11.32 -7.33 -25.36
N ALA A 44 -12.04 -8.04 -26.20
CA ALA A 44 -13.25 -7.54 -26.86
C ALA A 44 -14.34 -7.05 -25.87
N LEU A 45 -14.38 -7.62 -24.66
CA LEU A 45 -15.29 -7.15 -23.61
C LEU A 45 -14.89 -5.77 -23.12
N LEU A 46 -13.59 -5.60 -22.79
CA LEU A 46 -13.07 -4.33 -22.30
C LEU A 46 -13.09 -3.26 -23.38
N GLU A 47 -12.82 -3.62 -24.62
CA GLU A 47 -12.91 -2.74 -25.78
C GLU A 47 -14.32 -2.13 -25.89
N ARG A 48 -15.37 -2.96 -25.89
CA ARG A 48 -16.76 -2.50 -25.92
C ARG A 48 -17.12 -1.62 -24.74
N ILE A 49 -16.68 -1.97 -23.52
CA ILE A 49 -16.95 -1.17 -22.33
C ILE A 49 -16.28 0.21 -22.44
N ILE A 50 -15.01 0.25 -22.82
CA ILE A 50 -14.22 1.48 -22.88
C ILE A 50 -14.73 2.40 -24.00
N GLU A 51 -15.04 1.85 -25.19
CA GLU A 51 -15.60 2.64 -26.29
C GLU A 51 -16.96 3.22 -25.95
N ALA A 52 -17.83 2.44 -25.28
CA ALA A 52 -19.18 2.90 -24.92
C ALA A 52 -19.19 3.94 -23.79
N SER A 53 -18.13 4.00 -22.97
CA SER A 53 -18.11 4.82 -21.73
C SER A 53 -17.08 5.94 -21.72
N SER A 54 -16.21 6.02 -22.73
CA SER A 54 -15.14 7.03 -22.77
C SER A 54 -14.84 7.48 -24.20
N ALA A 55 -14.20 8.65 -24.33
CA ALA A 55 -13.64 9.13 -25.59
C ALA A 55 -12.09 9.08 -25.55
N GLU A 56 -11.45 9.22 -26.72
CA GLU A 56 -9.99 9.33 -26.82
C GLU A 56 -9.44 10.43 -25.91
N GLY A 57 -8.28 10.17 -25.29
CA GLY A 57 -7.61 11.07 -24.36
C GLY A 57 -8.20 11.09 -22.94
N MET A 58 -9.35 10.45 -22.69
CA MET A 58 -9.89 10.27 -21.34
C MET A 58 -9.05 9.26 -20.54
N THR A 59 -9.23 9.26 -19.23
CA THR A 59 -8.55 8.32 -18.32
C THR A 59 -9.50 7.20 -17.94
N VAL A 60 -9.03 5.97 -18.12
CA VAL A 60 -9.69 4.73 -17.68
C VAL A 60 -8.95 4.22 -16.46
N ALA A 61 -9.65 3.97 -15.35
CA ALA A 61 -9.07 3.48 -14.12
C ALA A 61 -9.65 2.11 -13.75
N ASP A 62 -8.76 1.16 -13.41
CA ASP A 62 -9.11 -0.16 -12.91
C ASP A 62 -8.29 -0.43 -11.63
N PHE A 63 -8.98 -0.36 -10.47
CA PHE A 63 -8.34 -0.52 -9.16
C PHE A 63 -8.19 -1.97 -8.71
N PHE A 64 -8.65 -2.93 -9.52
CA PHE A 64 -8.53 -4.37 -9.32
C PHE A 64 -8.15 -5.06 -10.65
N GLY A 65 -7.15 -4.48 -11.31
CA GLY A 65 -6.89 -4.67 -12.72
C GLY A 65 -6.39 -6.06 -13.16
N GLY A 66 -5.96 -6.91 -12.21
CA GLY A 66 -5.59 -8.30 -12.47
C GLY A 66 -4.54 -8.44 -13.57
N SER A 67 -4.92 -9.09 -14.68
CA SER A 67 -4.00 -9.34 -15.82
C SER A 67 -3.68 -8.12 -16.70
N GLY A 68 -4.19 -6.92 -16.35
CA GLY A 68 -3.92 -5.69 -17.08
C GLY A 68 -4.63 -5.51 -18.40
N VAL A 69 -5.64 -6.33 -18.70
CA VAL A 69 -6.41 -6.22 -19.96
C VAL A 69 -7.02 -4.83 -20.11
N THR A 70 -7.60 -4.27 -19.05
CA THR A 70 -8.18 -2.93 -19.07
C THR A 70 -7.16 -1.86 -19.48
N ALA A 71 -5.95 -1.90 -18.93
CA ALA A 71 -4.88 -0.96 -19.25
C ALA A 71 -4.39 -1.10 -20.69
N ALA A 72 -4.18 -2.33 -21.16
CA ALA A 72 -3.75 -2.62 -22.52
C ALA A 72 -4.78 -2.17 -23.58
N VAL A 73 -6.05 -2.47 -23.35
CA VAL A 73 -7.14 -2.05 -24.25
C VAL A 73 -7.29 -0.52 -24.23
N ALA A 74 -7.23 0.12 -23.05
CA ALA A 74 -7.28 1.57 -22.96
C ALA A 74 -6.14 2.23 -23.74
N GLN A 75 -4.90 1.72 -23.62
CA GLN A 75 -3.74 2.17 -24.38
C GLN A 75 -3.97 2.08 -25.89
N ARG A 76 -4.43 0.94 -26.40
CA ARG A 76 -4.70 0.73 -27.85
C ARG A 76 -5.79 1.63 -28.39
N LEU A 77 -6.79 1.95 -27.55
CA LEU A 77 -7.88 2.86 -27.89
C LEU A 77 -7.51 4.34 -27.64
N HIS A 78 -6.25 4.66 -27.40
CA HIS A 78 -5.76 6.03 -27.14
C HIS A 78 -6.39 6.71 -25.92
N ARG A 79 -6.70 5.93 -24.87
CA ARG A 79 -7.06 6.42 -23.54
C ARG A 79 -5.85 6.37 -22.64
N ARG A 80 -5.78 7.29 -21.66
CA ARG A 80 -4.84 7.16 -20.55
C ARG A 80 -5.37 6.09 -19.60
N PHE A 81 -4.49 5.41 -18.88
CA PHE A 81 -4.91 4.37 -17.95
C PHE A 81 -4.30 4.56 -16.55
N ILE A 82 -5.03 4.09 -15.55
CA ILE A 82 -4.56 3.86 -14.19
C ILE A 82 -4.89 2.41 -13.87
N HIS A 83 -3.87 1.61 -13.58
CA HIS A 83 -4.03 0.22 -13.18
C HIS A 83 -3.52 0.08 -11.74
N CYS A 84 -4.32 -0.51 -10.86
CA CYS A 84 -3.90 -0.82 -9.51
C CYS A 84 -4.21 -2.29 -9.21
N ASP A 85 -3.34 -2.91 -8.43
CA ASP A 85 -3.59 -4.23 -7.86
C ASP A 85 -2.74 -4.41 -6.60
N VAL A 86 -3.18 -5.24 -5.67
CA VAL A 86 -2.43 -5.58 -4.46
C VAL A 86 -1.47 -6.75 -4.67
N ASN A 87 -1.62 -7.47 -5.81
CA ASN A 87 -0.84 -8.66 -6.11
C ASN A 87 0.33 -8.30 -7.03
N SER A 88 1.55 -8.55 -6.56
CA SER A 88 2.77 -8.31 -7.33
C SER A 88 2.79 -9.05 -8.67
N ASN A 89 2.23 -10.27 -8.74
CA ASN A 89 2.12 -11.01 -10.00
C ASN A 89 1.20 -10.29 -11.01
N SER A 90 0.11 -9.66 -10.54
CA SER A 90 -0.75 -8.80 -11.38
C SER A 90 0.04 -7.64 -11.97
N ILE A 91 0.79 -6.92 -11.14
CA ILE A 91 1.62 -5.78 -11.57
C ILE A 91 2.68 -6.24 -12.59
N GLN A 92 3.37 -7.35 -12.31
CA GLN A 92 4.37 -7.89 -13.23
C GLN A 92 3.76 -8.29 -14.58
N THR A 93 2.65 -9.03 -14.56
CA THR A 93 1.93 -9.44 -15.77
C THR A 93 1.47 -8.24 -16.60
N THR A 94 0.90 -7.22 -15.93
CA THR A 94 0.46 -5.98 -16.59
C THR A 94 1.63 -5.21 -17.19
N ARG A 95 2.73 -5.09 -16.45
CA ARG A 95 3.96 -4.44 -16.93
C ARG A 95 4.49 -5.12 -18.19
N ASP A 96 4.62 -6.46 -18.16
CA ASP A 96 5.17 -7.22 -19.28
C ASP A 96 4.27 -7.08 -20.52
N ARG A 97 2.94 -7.10 -20.37
CA ARG A 97 1.98 -6.83 -21.43
C ARG A 97 2.14 -5.44 -22.03
N LEU A 98 2.18 -4.40 -21.20
CA LEU A 98 2.31 -3.01 -21.65
C LEU A 98 3.65 -2.73 -22.32
N VAL A 99 4.74 -3.31 -21.83
CA VAL A 99 6.07 -3.23 -22.44
C VAL A 99 6.06 -3.90 -23.82
N ALA A 100 5.44 -5.07 -23.97
CA ALA A 100 5.32 -5.76 -25.24
C ALA A 100 4.53 -4.94 -26.28
N GLU A 101 3.57 -4.13 -25.84
CA GLU A 101 2.79 -3.22 -26.69
C GLU A 101 3.46 -1.84 -26.90
N GLY A 102 4.65 -1.63 -26.34
CA GLY A 102 5.40 -0.36 -26.48
C GLY A 102 4.77 0.81 -25.75
N ALA A 103 3.98 0.56 -24.71
CA ALA A 103 3.36 1.60 -23.89
C ALA A 103 4.40 2.35 -23.04
N CYS A 104 4.17 3.64 -22.81
CA CYS A 104 4.94 4.45 -21.86
C CYS A 104 4.13 4.65 -20.58
N PHE A 105 4.68 4.25 -19.43
CA PHE A 105 3.99 4.32 -18.14
C PHE A 105 4.98 4.35 -16.98
N ASP A 106 4.53 4.83 -15.84
CA ASP A 106 5.25 4.76 -14.58
C ASP A 106 4.67 3.66 -13.69
N VAL A 107 5.52 3.00 -12.90
CA VAL A 107 5.10 2.07 -11.86
C VAL A 107 5.31 2.73 -10.51
N LEU A 108 4.24 2.85 -9.74
CA LEU A 108 4.24 3.50 -8.43
C LEU A 108 3.84 2.49 -7.36
N GLU A 109 4.52 2.53 -6.24
CA GLU A 109 4.14 1.78 -5.05
C GLU A 109 3.53 2.74 -4.01
N VAL A 110 2.34 2.39 -3.51
CA VAL A 110 1.71 3.13 -2.41
C VAL A 110 2.24 2.60 -1.09
N LYS A 111 3.06 3.38 -0.43
CA LYS A 111 3.65 3.06 0.89
C LYS A 111 2.79 3.63 2.01
N ASP A 112 1.70 2.96 2.31
CA ASP A 112 0.73 3.39 3.33
C ASP A 112 0.84 2.65 4.67
N GLY A 113 1.82 1.75 4.80
CA GLY A 113 2.01 0.91 5.98
C GLY A 113 1.00 -0.24 6.13
N VAL A 114 0.03 -0.40 5.22
CA VAL A 114 -0.95 -1.50 5.27
C VAL A 114 -0.28 -2.86 5.22
N SER A 115 0.86 -2.98 4.54
CA SER A 115 1.66 -4.21 4.47
C SER A 115 2.09 -4.71 5.86
N LEU A 116 2.29 -3.81 6.83
CA LEU A 116 2.62 -4.13 8.22
C LEU A 116 1.50 -4.94 8.89
N PHE A 117 0.25 -4.69 8.52
CA PHE A 117 -0.94 -5.30 9.13
C PHE A 117 -1.46 -6.53 8.38
N ARG A 118 -0.87 -6.93 7.24
CA ARG A 118 -1.30 -8.15 6.50
C ARG A 118 -1.05 -9.43 7.28
N ASN A 119 0.08 -9.50 7.96
CA ASN A 119 0.44 -10.61 8.83
C ASN A 119 1.15 -10.07 10.06
N PRO A 120 0.42 -9.45 10.99
CA PRO A 120 0.99 -8.65 12.06
C PRO A 120 1.87 -9.49 13.00
N VAL A 121 1.53 -10.76 13.24
CA VAL A 121 2.34 -11.66 14.09
C VAL A 121 3.73 -11.86 13.48
N GLN A 122 3.77 -12.29 12.20
CA GLN A 122 5.06 -12.51 11.53
C GLN A 122 5.86 -11.22 11.35
N THR A 123 5.16 -10.10 11.12
CA THR A 123 5.80 -8.80 11.00
C THR A 123 6.42 -8.36 12.31
N MET A 124 5.73 -8.51 13.44
CA MET A 124 6.28 -8.22 14.77
C MET A 124 7.48 -9.10 15.10
N ASP A 125 7.42 -10.39 14.79
CA ASP A 125 8.55 -11.31 14.98
C ASP A 125 9.76 -10.92 14.13
N LYS A 126 9.55 -10.54 12.88
CA LYS A 126 10.62 -10.05 11.99
C LYS A 126 11.20 -8.73 12.50
N LEU A 127 10.38 -7.77 12.91
CA LEU A 127 10.82 -6.49 13.46
C LEU A 127 11.73 -6.71 14.67
N ARG A 128 11.32 -7.56 15.61
CA ARG A 128 12.10 -7.84 16.83
C ARG A 128 13.38 -8.61 16.56
N SER A 129 13.36 -9.58 15.64
CA SER A 129 14.50 -10.52 15.46
C SER A 129 15.48 -10.10 14.38
N ARG A 130 15.08 -9.30 13.38
CA ARG A 130 15.89 -9.07 12.18
C ARG A 130 15.92 -7.64 11.66
N LEU A 131 14.76 -6.95 11.66
CA LEU A 131 14.63 -5.67 10.96
C LEU A 131 15.18 -4.51 11.78
N ILE A 132 15.01 -4.52 13.09
CA ILE A 132 15.57 -3.50 13.98
C ILE A 132 16.93 -4.01 14.45
N GLN A 133 17.97 -3.56 13.77
CA GLN A 133 19.34 -3.99 14.09
C GLN A 133 19.73 -3.64 15.52
N GLY A 134 20.24 -4.61 16.25
CA GLY A 134 20.72 -4.42 17.62
C GLY A 134 19.62 -4.36 18.67
N LEU A 135 18.37 -4.62 18.33
CA LEU A 135 17.31 -4.72 19.33
C LEU A 135 17.48 -5.99 20.15
N ASN A 136 17.61 -5.82 21.45
CA ASN A 136 17.73 -6.92 22.42
C ASN A 136 16.64 -6.78 23.49
N GLU A 137 16.08 -7.89 23.92
CA GLU A 137 15.17 -7.89 25.07
C GLU A 137 15.94 -7.48 26.33
N SER A 138 15.31 -6.67 27.15
CA SER A 138 15.87 -6.20 28.42
C SER A 138 14.87 -6.45 29.54
N ALA A 139 15.26 -7.28 30.50
CA ALA A 139 14.44 -7.61 31.68
C ALA A 139 14.24 -6.42 32.62
N SER A 140 15.02 -5.35 32.46
CA SER A 140 14.91 -4.13 33.26
C SER A 140 13.89 -3.11 32.75
N LEU A 141 13.31 -3.35 31.56
CA LEU A 141 12.35 -2.46 30.93
C LEU A 141 10.92 -2.99 31.09
N ASP A 142 9.96 -2.09 31.29
CA ASP A 142 8.54 -2.47 31.33
C ASP A 142 8.07 -2.95 29.96
N PRO A 143 7.68 -4.23 29.80
CA PRO A 143 7.29 -4.81 28.51
C PRO A 143 5.95 -4.25 27.99
N ARG A 144 5.19 -3.47 28.78
CA ARG A 144 3.98 -2.78 28.30
C ARG A 144 4.33 -1.66 27.31
N PHE A 145 5.49 -1.03 27.48
CA PHE A 145 5.94 0.08 26.64
C PHE A 145 7.14 -0.30 25.77
N TRP A 146 8.09 -1.09 26.29
CA TRP A 146 9.36 -1.29 25.63
C TRP A 146 9.48 -2.68 25.01
N ALA A 147 9.66 -2.73 23.72
CA ALA A 147 9.90 -4.00 23.00
C ALA A 147 11.32 -4.55 23.26
N GLY A 148 12.22 -3.71 23.77
CA GLY A 148 13.60 -4.02 24.07
C GLY A 148 14.45 -2.75 24.09
N SER A 149 15.76 -2.90 23.92
CA SER A 149 16.71 -1.77 23.84
C SER A 149 17.76 -1.99 22.76
N ILE A 150 18.26 -0.90 22.20
CA ILE A 150 19.45 -0.86 21.35
C ILE A 150 20.58 -0.24 22.17
N THR A 151 21.76 -0.85 22.12
CA THR A 151 22.95 -0.31 22.80
C THR A 151 23.91 0.28 21.77
N ASP A 152 24.20 1.56 21.90
CA ASP A 152 25.19 2.25 21.10
C ASP A 152 26.39 2.66 21.97
N SER A 153 27.61 2.54 21.43
CA SER A 153 28.83 2.83 22.18
C SER A 153 28.98 4.29 22.62
N GLN A 154 28.30 5.21 21.94
CA GLN A 154 28.36 6.66 22.25
C GLN A 154 27.08 7.15 22.94
N LYS A 155 25.93 6.57 22.63
CA LYS A 155 24.60 7.01 23.10
C LYS A 155 24.08 6.20 24.28
N GLY A 156 24.76 5.10 24.65
CA GLY A 156 24.32 4.22 25.72
C GLY A 156 23.15 3.31 25.35
N MET A 157 22.40 2.89 26.35
CA MET A 157 21.19 2.09 26.17
C MET A 157 20.02 2.99 25.73
N MET A 158 19.36 2.60 24.65
CA MET A 158 18.20 3.30 24.10
C MET A 158 17.00 2.35 24.09
N PRO A 159 16.04 2.48 25.01
CA PRO A 159 14.77 1.75 24.96
C PRO A 159 14.01 2.02 23.66
N VAL A 160 13.34 0.98 23.16
CA VAL A 160 12.62 0.99 21.89
C VAL A 160 11.16 0.68 22.12
N TYR A 161 10.29 1.63 21.74
CA TYR A 161 8.86 1.43 21.63
C TYR A 161 8.51 0.94 20.23
N LEU A 162 7.66 -0.07 20.15
CA LEU A 162 7.04 -0.55 18.91
C LEU A 162 5.52 -0.54 19.05
N PRO A 163 4.78 0.00 18.05
CA PRO A 163 3.33 -0.08 18.07
C PRO A 163 2.88 -1.54 17.98
N ASP A 164 1.80 -1.89 18.67
CA ASP A 164 1.19 -3.21 18.54
C ASP A 164 0.45 -3.35 17.21
N LEU A 165 1.06 -4.03 16.25
CA LEU A 165 0.45 -4.26 14.93
C LEU A 165 -0.75 -5.23 14.97
N LEU A 166 -0.99 -5.94 16.09
CA LEU A 166 -2.17 -6.76 16.27
C LEU A 166 -3.41 -5.92 16.58
N ASP A 167 -3.20 -4.71 17.09
CA ASP A 167 -4.25 -3.74 17.38
C ASP A 167 -4.28 -2.64 16.30
N SER A 168 -5.24 -2.70 15.39
CA SER A 168 -5.39 -1.69 14.34
C SER A 168 -5.66 -0.27 14.85
N SER A 169 -6.12 -0.12 16.10
CA SER A 169 -6.30 1.19 16.73
C SER A 169 -4.97 1.87 17.08
N LYS A 170 -3.88 1.10 17.16
CA LYS A 170 -2.50 1.57 17.40
C LYS A 170 -1.73 1.95 16.13
N ARG A 171 -2.43 2.00 14.99
CA ARG A 171 -1.83 2.38 13.71
C ARG A 171 -1.32 3.82 13.71
N VAL A 172 -2.07 4.73 14.31
CA VAL A 172 -1.72 6.15 14.41
C VAL A 172 -1.13 6.43 15.79
N LEU A 173 0.08 6.97 15.84
CA LEU A 173 0.68 7.47 17.06
C LEU A 173 0.05 8.84 17.38
N ASP A 174 -0.77 8.89 18.40
CA ASP A 174 -1.49 10.08 18.83
C ASP A 174 -0.91 10.69 20.14
N ASN A 175 -1.48 11.81 20.55
CA ASN A 175 -1.09 12.48 21.79
C ASN A 175 -1.37 11.64 23.05
N ASN A 176 -2.36 10.74 23.03
CA ASN A 176 -2.69 9.92 24.20
C ASN A 176 -1.62 8.84 24.43
N GLU A 177 -1.21 8.16 23.35
CA GLU A 177 -0.13 7.17 23.40
C GLU A 177 1.19 7.83 23.80
N MET A 178 1.48 9.00 23.23
CA MET A 178 2.68 9.75 23.57
C MET A 178 2.65 10.26 25.04
N TYR A 179 1.48 10.67 25.52
CA TYR A 179 1.30 11.04 26.92
C TYR A 179 1.63 9.87 27.86
N ALA A 180 1.14 8.67 27.56
CA ALA A 180 1.45 7.49 28.35
C ALA A 180 2.95 7.17 28.33
N ILE A 181 3.61 7.28 27.17
CA ILE A 181 5.06 7.08 27.10
C ILE A 181 5.80 8.11 27.99
N ILE A 182 5.45 9.40 27.90
CA ILE A 182 6.14 10.46 28.62
C ILE A 182 5.92 10.37 30.14
N HIS A 183 4.69 10.12 30.59
CA HIS A 183 4.32 10.22 31.99
C HIS A 183 4.35 8.89 32.76
N GLU A 184 4.23 7.74 32.05
CA GLU A 184 4.24 6.44 32.70
C GLU A 184 5.53 5.65 32.41
N ALA A 185 6.08 5.74 31.18
CA ALA A 185 7.20 4.90 30.79
C ALA A 185 8.57 5.56 31.00
N LEU A 186 8.73 6.87 30.70
CA LEU A 186 10.02 7.57 30.86
C LEU A 186 10.48 7.71 32.33
N PRO A 187 9.59 7.96 33.32
CA PRO A 187 10.02 8.10 34.71
C PRO A 187 10.61 6.83 35.32
N ASP A 188 10.24 5.67 34.79
CA ASP A 188 10.72 4.36 35.27
C ASP A 188 12.09 3.97 34.69
N LEU A 189 12.63 4.78 33.78
CA LEU A 189 13.92 4.51 33.16
C LEU A 189 15.09 4.93 34.10
N GLY A 190 16.17 4.18 33.99
CA GLY A 190 17.38 4.48 34.74
C GLY A 190 18.02 5.81 34.35
N SER A 191 18.78 6.41 35.28
CA SER A 191 19.47 7.71 35.09
C SER A 191 20.54 7.70 33.99
N ASP A 192 20.90 6.53 33.50
CA ASP A 192 21.84 6.29 32.40
C ASP A 192 21.17 6.35 31.01
N VAL A 193 19.84 6.41 30.97
CA VAL A 193 19.07 6.52 29.73
C VAL A 193 18.90 7.99 29.36
N HIS A 194 19.45 8.40 28.23
CA HIS A 194 19.34 9.77 27.73
C HIS A 194 18.53 9.90 26.45
N ARG A 195 18.13 8.76 25.84
CA ARG A 195 17.38 8.71 24.60
C ARG A 195 16.49 7.47 24.55
N VAL A 196 15.31 7.63 23.98
CA VAL A 196 14.41 6.53 23.60
C VAL A 196 14.06 6.62 22.12
N ILE A 197 13.79 5.48 21.51
CA ILE A 197 13.37 5.41 20.11
C ILE A 197 11.90 4.98 20.11
N VAL A 198 11.05 5.79 19.48
CA VAL A 198 9.63 5.51 19.33
C VAL A 198 9.34 5.29 17.83
N TYR A 199 9.10 4.04 17.46
CA TYR A 199 8.66 3.73 16.12
C TYR A 199 7.16 3.99 15.99
N TYR A 200 6.76 4.52 14.81
CA TYR A 200 5.37 4.76 14.46
C TYR A 200 5.07 4.21 13.06
N VAL A 201 3.80 3.93 12.78
CA VAL A 201 3.31 3.60 11.44
C VAL A 201 2.81 4.86 10.75
N ASP A 202 1.84 5.55 11.36
CA ASP A 202 1.29 6.80 10.86
C ASP A 202 1.21 7.85 12.00
N ILE A 203 1.26 9.12 11.62
CA ILE A 203 1.04 10.28 12.49
C ILE A 203 0.18 11.27 11.69
N ASP A 204 -1.00 11.62 12.20
CA ASP A 204 -1.93 12.53 11.51
C ASP A 204 -1.41 13.97 11.45
N ASP A 205 -0.80 14.45 12.55
CA ASP A 205 -0.21 15.78 12.65
C ASP A 205 1.19 15.70 13.30
N MET A 206 2.20 15.56 12.47
CA MET A 206 3.61 15.48 12.94
C MET A 206 4.04 16.74 13.68
N ALA A 207 3.66 17.92 13.20
CA ALA A 207 4.07 19.17 13.81
C ALA A 207 3.40 19.36 15.20
N GLY A 208 2.11 19.07 15.29
CA GLY A 208 1.37 19.10 16.54
C GLY A 208 1.89 18.08 17.55
N LEU A 209 2.22 16.85 17.12
CA LEU A 209 2.80 15.84 17.99
C LEU A 209 4.21 16.24 18.51
N GLN A 210 5.05 16.81 17.65
CA GLN A 210 6.38 17.32 18.09
C GLN A 210 6.27 18.46 19.09
N GLN A 211 5.31 19.37 18.89
CA GLN A 211 5.05 20.45 19.86
C GLN A 211 4.54 19.86 21.19
N PHE A 212 3.61 18.89 21.13
CA PHE A 212 3.11 18.19 22.31
C PHE A 212 4.25 17.51 23.09
N ILE A 213 5.14 16.79 22.41
CA ILE A 213 6.32 16.18 23.04
C ILE A 213 7.19 17.24 23.73
N HIS A 214 7.41 18.37 23.08
CA HIS A 214 8.21 19.46 23.63
C HIS A 214 7.59 20.03 24.91
N ASP A 215 6.28 20.23 24.92
CA ASP A 215 5.54 20.83 26.03
C ASP A 215 5.39 19.88 27.21
N GLU A 216 5.19 18.58 26.96
CA GLU A 216 4.96 17.58 28.02
C GLU A 216 6.27 16.99 28.58
N ASN A 217 7.31 16.83 27.77
CA ASN A 217 8.59 16.23 28.21
C ASN A 217 9.50 17.24 28.90
N THR A 218 8.98 17.97 29.89
CA THR A 218 9.73 19.00 30.64
C THR A 218 10.38 18.46 31.90
N GLN A 219 9.96 17.28 32.37
CA GLN A 219 10.43 16.70 33.63
C GLN A 219 11.59 15.72 33.44
N THR A 220 11.89 15.30 32.21
CA THR A 220 12.97 14.38 31.92
C THR A 220 14.01 15.03 31.00
N ASN A 221 15.26 14.57 31.09
CA ASN A 221 16.32 14.94 30.15
C ASN A 221 16.44 13.90 28.98
N ILE A 222 15.41 13.09 28.79
CA ILE A 222 15.42 12.00 27.81
C ILE A 222 14.93 12.54 26.48
N THR A 223 15.72 12.38 25.43
CA THR A 223 15.34 12.74 24.06
C THR A 223 14.46 11.63 23.47
N ILE A 224 13.30 11.99 22.93
CA ILE A 224 12.41 11.07 22.19
C ILE A 224 12.74 11.19 20.71
N GLU A 225 13.20 10.10 20.10
CA GLU A 225 13.51 9.99 18.67
C GLU A 225 12.38 9.24 17.98
N LEU A 226 11.62 9.92 17.09
CA LEU A 226 10.56 9.33 16.30
C LEU A 226 11.15 8.68 15.03
N ARG A 227 10.77 7.43 14.73
CA ARG A 227 11.20 6.70 13.53
C ARG A 227 10.02 6.08 12.80
N ASP A 228 9.96 6.29 11.49
CA ASP A 228 8.95 5.68 10.63
C ASP A 228 9.25 4.19 10.43
N LEU A 229 8.34 3.33 10.90
CA LEU A 229 8.46 1.89 10.80
C LEU A 229 8.40 1.39 9.34
N LYS A 230 7.77 2.16 8.45
CA LYS A 230 7.72 1.84 7.02
C LYS A 230 9.10 1.87 6.38
N GLN A 231 9.98 2.77 6.81
CA GLN A 231 11.35 2.87 6.29
C GLN A 231 12.19 1.63 6.64
N VAL A 232 11.97 1.04 7.81
CA VAL A 232 12.67 -0.18 8.23
C VAL A 232 12.34 -1.37 7.34
N LEU A 233 11.12 -1.43 6.79
CA LEU A 233 10.72 -2.48 5.84
C LEU A 233 11.29 -2.26 4.44
N ASP A 234 11.41 -1.00 4.02
CA ASP A 234 11.93 -0.67 2.69
C ASP A 234 13.40 -1.05 2.52
N GLU A 235 14.21 -0.93 3.58
CA GLU A 235 15.62 -1.31 3.56
C GLU A 235 15.83 -2.82 3.36
N VAL A 236 14.87 -3.64 3.77
CA VAL A 236 14.98 -5.11 3.72
C VAL A 236 14.47 -5.70 2.41
N VAL A 237 13.53 -5.05 1.73
CA VAL A 237 13.03 -5.52 0.42
C VAL A 237 14.07 -5.33 -0.70
N MET A 238 15.11 -4.56 -0.45
CA MET A 238 16.21 -4.34 -1.42
C MET A 238 17.34 -5.37 -1.31
N GLU A 239 17.33 -6.26 -0.31
CA GLU A 239 18.39 -7.26 -0.07
C GLU A 239 17.98 -8.71 -0.44
N ASP A 240 16.74 -8.99 -0.86
CA ASP A 240 16.24 -10.26 -1.39
C ASP A 240 16.01 -10.18 -2.92
#